data_db46eac18844ddca0420d665e795dae6
#
_entry.id   db46eac18844ddca0420d665e795dae6
#
_cell.length_a   1.000
_cell.length_b   1.000
_cell.length_c   1.000
_cell.angle_alpha   90.00
_cell.angle_beta   90.00
_cell.angle_gamma   90.00
#
_symmetry.space_group_name_H-M   'P 1'
#
loop_
_entity.id
_entity.type
_entity.pdbx_description
1 polymer ?
#
loop_
_entity_poly.entity_id
_entity_poly.type
_entity_poly.pdbx_seq_one_letter_code
_entity_poly.pdbx_strand_id
1 'polypeptide(L)'
;MLFRSVLDNVLLGAHRQQRGGVIAGMLSSPLLHARDAQLHDRANAVLEEMGLSSIATRTVASLPYPVRKQVSLARALISDPELVMLDEPAGGIGAPDIAALSNLIRQWTPGRSGLVVEHHMDFVMTTCDYIYVLDAGRIIASGVPAEIQANQAVRDAYLGQV
;
A
#
# COMPACT_ATOMS: atom_id res chain seq x y z
N MET A 1 -2.70 15.68 7.10
CA MET A 1 -2.03 14.92 6.04
C MET A 1 -2.42 15.40 4.64
N LEU A 2 -3.70 15.59 4.30
CA LEU A 2 -4.15 15.97 2.95
C LEU A 2 -3.58 17.31 2.39
N PHE A 3 -3.18 18.24 3.24
CA PHE A 3 -2.66 19.56 2.86
C PHE A 3 -1.15 19.61 2.58
N ARG A 4 -0.45 18.48 2.70
CA ARG A 4 0.97 18.36 2.40
C ARG A 4 1.17 17.84 0.98
N SER A 5 2.37 18.07 0.43
CA SER A 5 2.75 17.48 -0.87
C SER A 5 2.77 15.94 -0.82
N VAL A 6 2.79 15.32 -1.99
CA VAL A 6 2.96 13.86 -2.12
C VAL A 6 4.26 13.42 -1.46
N LEU A 7 5.37 14.11 -1.77
CA LEU A 7 6.69 13.83 -1.20
C LEU A 7 6.68 13.93 0.34
N ASP A 8 6.10 15.01 0.90
CA ASP A 8 5.99 15.15 2.36
C ASP A 8 5.17 14.04 3.00
N ASN A 9 4.11 13.57 2.31
CA ASN A 9 3.30 12.46 2.81
C ASN A 9 4.08 11.15 2.83
N VAL A 10 4.90 10.89 1.81
CA VAL A 10 5.77 9.70 1.77
C VAL A 10 6.81 9.78 2.88
N LEU A 11 7.50 10.90 3.04
CA LEU A 11 8.50 11.12 4.10
C LEU A 11 7.95 10.86 5.50
N LEU A 12 6.65 11.16 5.75
CA LEU A 12 6.02 10.84 7.03
C LEU A 12 6.02 9.34 7.37
N GLY A 13 6.05 8.46 6.37
CA GLY A 13 6.14 7.01 6.57
C GLY A 13 7.45 6.57 7.22
N ALA A 14 8.53 7.33 7.00
CA ALA A 14 9.84 7.06 7.59
C ALA A 14 10.04 7.67 8.99
N HIS A 15 9.02 8.32 9.58
CA HIS A 15 9.16 9.07 10.84
C HIS A 15 9.68 8.21 12.02
N ARG A 16 9.37 6.92 12.06
CA ARG A 16 9.92 6.00 13.09
C ARG A 16 11.45 5.80 12.97
N GLN A 17 12.01 6.02 11.78
CA GLN A 17 13.46 5.92 11.54
C GLN A 17 14.18 7.25 11.88
N GLN A 18 13.43 8.34 12.02
CA GLN A 18 13.93 9.65 12.45
C GLN A 18 14.06 9.73 13.98
N ARG A 19 14.70 8.75 14.62
CA ARG A 19 15.00 8.78 16.08
C ARG A 19 16.09 9.82 16.40
N GLY A 20 15.72 11.11 16.23
CA GLY A 20 16.42 12.22 16.84
C GLY A 20 15.43 12.93 17.75
N GLY A 21 15.60 12.85 19.08
CA GLY A 21 14.75 13.60 20.01
C GLY A 21 14.85 15.11 19.73
N VAL A 22 13.93 15.91 20.29
CA VAL A 22 13.88 17.37 20.18
C VAL A 22 15.25 18.02 20.42
N ILE A 23 16.11 17.42 21.23
CA ILE A 23 17.48 17.87 21.54
C ILE A 23 18.41 17.69 20.31
N ALA A 24 18.23 16.64 19.49
CA ALA A 24 19.05 16.44 18.30
C ALA A 24 18.69 17.41 17.15
N GLY A 25 17.43 17.87 17.11
CA GLY A 25 16.98 18.91 16.15
C GLY A 25 17.53 20.31 16.45
N MET A 26 18.02 20.56 17.67
CA MET A 26 18.68 21.83 18.05
C MET A 26 20.18 21.88 17.73
N LEU A 27 20.80 20.74 17.50
CA LEU A 27 22.19 20.65 17.08
C LEU A 27 22.22 20.40 15.58
N SER A 28 22.57 21.44 14.80
CA SER A 28 22.81 21.35 13.35
C SER A 28 24.01 20.43 13.08
N SER A 29 23.80 19.12 13.17
CA SER A 29 24.83 18.11 12.96
C SER A 29 24.91 17.73 11.46
N PRO A 30 26.10 17.72 10.85
CA PRO A 30 26.26 17.22 9.47
C PRO A 30 25.65 15.82 9.25
N LEU A 31 25.63 14.98 10.30
CA LEU A 31 25.02 13.65 10.30
C LEU A 31 23.50 13.71 10.12
N LEU A 32 22.81 14.73 10.64
CA LEU A 32 21.37 14.90 10.46
C LEU A 32 21.04 15.29 9.02
N HIS A 33 21.81 16.21 8.45
CA HIS A 33 21.65 16.62 7.05
C HIS A 33 21.88 15.44 6.08
N ALA A 34 22.91 14.62 6.33
CA ALA A 34 23.16 13.42 5.53
C ALA A 34 22.01 12.40 5.62
N ARG A 35 21.42 12.23 6.80
CA ARG A 35 20.25 11.35 7.00
C ARG A 35 19.01 11.87 6.29
N ASP A 36 18.75 13.17 6.40
CA ASP A 36 17.61 13.80 5.72
C ASP A 36 17.76 13.68 4.19
N ALA A 37 18.97 13.88 3.65
CA ALA A 37 19.24 13.67 2.23
C ALA A 37 18.96 12.23 1.81
N GLN A 38 19.44 11.23 2.56
CA GLN A 38 19.19 9.82 2.30
C GLN A 38 17.68 9.46 2.33
N LEU A 39 16.91 10.06 3.26
CA LEU A 39 15.47 9.85 3.31
C LEU A 39 14.76 10.48 2.11
N HIS A 40 15.22 11.65 1.65
CA HIS A 40 14.69 12.28 0.45
C HIS A 40 14.99 11.46 -0.80
N ASP A 41 16.22 10.96 -0.95
CA ASP A 41 16.62 10.10 -2.06
C ASP A 41 15.75 8.82 -2.08
N ARG A 42 15.54 8.22 -0.92
CA ARG A 42 14.68 7.04 -0.77
C ARG A 42 13.21 7.35 -1.08
N ALA A 43 12.69 8.50 -0.64
CA ALA A 43 11.32 8.90 -0.96
C ALA A 43 11.16 9.11 -2.47
N ASN A 44 12.13 9.71 -3.13
CA ASN A 44 12.12 9.89 -4.57
C ASN A 44 12.18 8.53 -5.31
N ALA A 45 12.99 7.58 -4.85
CA ALA A 45 13.06 6.24 -5.42
C ALA A 45 11.71 5.50 -5.30
N VAL A 46 11.04 5.58 -4.13
CA VAL A 46 9.70 5.01 -3.95
C VAL A 46 8.68 5.69 -4.86
N LEU A 47 8.74 7.02 -5.00
CA LEU A 47 7.85 7.75 -5.90
C LEU A 47 8.07 7.38 -7.37
N GLU A 48 9.30 7.11 -7.77
CA GLU A 48 9.64 6.65 -9.11
C GLU A 48 9.12 5.23 -9.36
N GLU A 49 9.36 4.30 -8.44
CA GLU A 49 8.84 2.93 -8.48
C GLU A 49 7.30 2.90 -8.59
N MET A 50 6.63 3.84 -7.91
CA MET A 50 5.16 3.97 -7.90
C MET A 50 4.60 4.80 -9.05
N GLY A 51 5.45 5.35 -9.94
CA GLY A 51 5.02 6.24 -11.03
C GLY A 51 4.48 7.60 -10.58
N LEU A 52 4.82 8.05 -9.37
CA LEU A 52 4.28 9.27 -8.75
C LEU A 52 5.23 10.48 -8.82
N SER A 53 6.43 10.34 -9.41
CA SER A 53 7.46 11.39 -9.44
C SER A 53 6.97 12.70 -10.04
N SER A 54 6.15 12.66 -11.11
CA SER A 54 5.64 13.85 -11.79
C SER A 54 4.69 14.70 -10.94
N ILE A 55 4.15 14.13 -9.85
CA ILE A 55 3.21 14.79 -8.94
C ILE A 55 3.77 14.97 -7.52
N ALA A 56 5.07 14.74 -7.31
CA ALA A 56 5.73 14.77 -6.00
C ALA A 56 5.47 16.06 -5.20
N THR A 57 5.39 17.21 -5.88
CA THR A 57 5.15 18.53 -5.27
C THR A 57 3.67 18.90 -5.15
N ARG A 58 2.76 18.11 -5.76
CA ARG A 58 1.32 18.40 -5.68
C ARG A 58 0.76 18.08 -4.30
N THR A 59 -0.22 18.85 -3.89
CA THR A 59 -0.96 18.61 -2.63
C THR A 59 -1.84 17.36 -2.79
N VAL A 60 -1.77 16.43 -1.84
CA VAL A 60 -2.53 15.18 -1.88
C VAL A 60 -4.03 15.41 -1.99
N ALA A 61 -4.57 16.46 -1.35
CA ALA A 61 -6.00 16.80 -1.44
C ALA A 61 -6.48 17.10 -2.87
N SER A 62 -5.59 17.59 -3.76
CA SER A 62 -5.94 17.92 -5.15
C SER A 62 -5.94 16.71 -6.09
N LEU A 63 -5.57 15.53 -5.61
CA LEU A 63 -5.42 14.32 -6.42
C LEU A 63 -6.74 13.52 -6.46
N PRO A 64 -6.99 12.79 -7.56
CA PRO A 64 -8.06 11.78 -7.61
C PRO A 64 -7.90 10.75 -6.49
N TYR A 65 -9.03 10.17 -6.07
CA TYR A 65 -9.03 9.22 -4.95
C TYR A 65 -8.13 7.99 -5.16
N PRO A 66 -8.10 7.34 -6.36
CA PRO A 66 -7.19 6.23 -6.61
C PRO A 66 -5.71 6.60 -6.42
N VAL A 67 -5.31 7.79 -6.88
CA VAL A 67 -3.94 8.29 -6.72
C VAL A 67 -3.60 8.55 -5.25
N ARG A 68 -4.56 9.01 -4.45
CA ARG A 68 -4.35 9.16 -2.98
C ARG A 68 -4.07 7.81 -2.30
N LYS A 69 -4.71 6.72 -2.76
CA LYS A 69 -4.43 5.36 -2.27
C LYS A 69 -3.02 4.93 -2.63
N GLN A 70 -2.54 5.21 -3.86
CA GLN A 70 -1.16 4.96 -4.25
C GLN A 70 -0.16 5.74 -3.38
N VAL A 71 -0.43 7.02 -3.07
CA VAL A 71 0.39 7.81 -2.13
C VAL A 71 0.41 7.18 -0.73
N SER A 72 -0.71 6.62 -0.27
CA SER A 72 -0.77 5.94 1.03
C SER A 72 0.07 4.67 1.04
N LEU A 73 0.10 3.93 -0.07
CA LEU A 73 0.94 2.76 -0.26
C LEU A 73 2.43 3.17 -0.30
N ALA A 74 2.79 4.18 -1.10
CA ALA A 74 4.16 4.72 -1.15
C ALA A 74 4.66 5.12 0.25
N ARG A 75 3.80 5.75 1.06
CA ARG A 75 4.10 6.07 2.46
C ARG A 75 4.37 4.84 3.33
N ALA A 76 3.73 3.71 3.08
CA ALA A 76 4.01 2.48 3.80
C ALA A 76 5.35 1.86 3.37
N LEU A 77 5.68 1.95 2.08
CA LEU A 77 6.87 1.34 1.48
C LEU A 77 8.18 2.05 1.82
N ILE A 78 8.17 3.35 2.12
CA ILE A 78 9.40 4.10 2.41
C ILE A 78 10.21 3.54 3.58
N SER A 79 9.56 2.87 4.53
CA SER A 79 10.22 2.23 5.68
C SER A 79 10.85 0.89 5.35
N ASP A 80 10.72 0.40 4.10
CA ASP A 80 11.18 -0.91 3.63
C ASP A 80 10.71 -2.06 4.50
N PRO A 81 9.40 -2.21 4.66
CA PRO A 81 8.86 -3.22 5.54
C PRO A 81 9.00 -4.61 4.91
N GLU A 82 9.26 -5.61 5.75
CA GLU A 82 9.20 -7.03 5.37
C GLU A 82 7.74 -7.49 5.16
N LEU A 83 6.80 -6.87 5.89
CA LEU A 83 5.36 -7.15 5.81
C LEU A 83 4.59 -5.84 5.64
N VAL A 84 3.71 -5.78 4.63
CA VAL A 84 2.74 -4.70 4.44
C VAL A 84 1.34 -5.24 4.68
N MET A 85 0.56 -4.56 5.51
CA MET A 85 -0.83 -4.89 5.78
C MET A 85 -1.74 -3.85 5.11
N LEU A 86 -2.65 -4.32 4.27
CA LEU A 86 -3.58 -3.51 3.50
C LEU A 86 -5.02 -3.87 3.90
N ASP A 87 -5.75 -2.85 4.34
CA ASP A 87 -7.16 -2.97 4.69
C ASP A 87 -8.00 -2.25 3.65
N GLU A 88 -8.85 -2.99 2.93
CA GLU A 88 -9.70 -2.54 1.83
C GLU A 88 -8.98 -1.63 0.80
N PRO A 89 -7.84 -2.06 0.24
CA PRO A 89 -7.10 -1.22 -0.70
C PRO A 89 -7.88 -0.90 -1.97
N ALA A 90 -8.76 -1.78 -2.44
CA ALA A 90 -9.60 -1.57 -3.62
C ALA A 90 -10.90 -0.81 -3.32
N GLY A 91 -11.24 -0.57 -2.05
CA GLY A 91 -12.49 0.10 -1.68
C GLY A 91 -12.62 1.51 -2.29
N GLY A 92 -13.75 1.79 -2.94
CA GLY A 92 -14.09 3.09 -3.51
C GLY A 92 -13.34 3.47 -4.81
N ILE A 93 -12.70 2.51 -5.49
CA ILE A 93 -12.08 2.71 -6.81
C ILE A 93 -12.76 1.85 -7.87
N GLY A 94 -12.69 2.29 -9.12
CA GLY A 94 -13.31 1.59 -10.26
C GLY A 94 -12.46 0.44 -10.81
N ALA A 95 -13.05 -0.44 -11.60
CA ALA A 95 -12.39 -1.62 -12.13
C ALA A 95 -11.04 -1.36 -12.85
N PRO A 96 -10.86 -0.31 -13.68
CA PRO A 96 -9.56 -0.01 -14.27
C PRO A 96 -8.47 0.32 -13.23
N ASP A 97 -8.85 1.07 -12.19
CA ASP A 97 -7.94 1.47 -11.11
C ASP A 97 -7.63 0.29 -10.19
N ILE A 98 -8.56 -0.65 -10.02
CA ILE A 98 -8.35 -1.92 -9.29
C ILE A 98 -7.25 -2.73 -9.96
N ALA A 99 -7.31 -2.90 -11.29
CA ALA A 99 -6.29 -3.64 -12.04
C ALA A 99 -4.91 -2.94 -11.94
N ALA A 100 -4.87 -1.62 -12.04
CA ALA A 100 -3.65 -0.84 -11.88
C ALA A 100 -3.05 -1.01 -10.47
N LEU A 101 -3.88 -0.98 -9.43
CA LEU A 101 -3.45 -1.18 -8.04
C LEU A 101 -2.93 -2.61 -7.81
N SER A 102 -3.62 -3.63 -8.35
CA SER A 102 -3.18 -5.03 -8.28
C SER A 102 -1.79 -5.20 -8.90
N ASN A 103 -1.57 -4.68 -10.11
CA ASN A 103 -0.28 -4.73 -10.78
C ASN A 103 0.81 -4.03 -9.96
N LEU A 104 0.51 -2.87 -9.41
CA LEU A 104 1.43 -2.11 -8.57
C LEU A 104 1.83 -2.91 -7.32
N ILE A 105 0.88 -3.54 -6.63
CA ILE A 105 1.15 -4.37 -5.46
C ILE A 105 2.05 -5.54 -5.83
N ARG A 106 1.79 -6.22 -6.93
CA ARG A 106 2.61 -7.34 -7.40
C ARG A 106 4.04 -6.92 -7.78
N GLN A 107 4.26 -5.68 -8.22
CA GLN A 107 5.59 -5.16 -8.56
C GLN A 107 6.49 -4.99 -7.33
N TRP A 108 5.96 -4.55 -6.20
CA TRP A 108 6.76 -4.33 -4.99
C TRP A 108 6.79 -5.53 -4.02
N THR A 109 5.99 -6.56 -4.25
CA THR A 109 5.95 -7.77 -3.40
C THR A 109 7.23 -8.63 -3.45
N PRO A 110 8.01 -8.72 -4.55
CA PRO A 110 9.22 -9.52 -4.56
C PRO A 110 10.15 -9.19 -3.37
N GLY A 111 10.44 -10.21 -2.54
CA GLY A 111 11.24 -10.06 -1.32
C GLY A 111 10.49 -9.51 -0.09
N ARG A 112 9.17 -9.29 -0.20
CA ARG A 112 8.30 -8.80 0.90
C ARG A 112 7.07 -9.68 1.01
N SER A 113 6.38 -9.58 2.15
CA SER A 113 5.07 -10.21 2.35
C SER A 113 3.96 -9.16 2.36
N GLY A 114 2.80 -9.50 1.77
CA GLY A 114 1.59 -8.69 1.82
C GLY A 114 0.46 -9.43 2.52
N LEU A 115 -0.20 -8.80 3.48
CA LEU A 115 -1.48 -9.26 4.04
C LEU A 115 -2.56 -8.29 3.59
N VAL A 116 -3.55 -8.81 2.86
CA VAL A 116 -4.65 -8.00 2.32
C VAL A 116 -5.96 -8.47 2.95
N VAL A 117 -6.73 -7.55 3.51
CA VAL A 117 -8.12 -7.76 3.89
C VAL A 117 -8.99 -7.06 2.86
N GLU A 118 -9.81 -7.82 2.15
CA GLU A 118 -10.59 -7.29 1.01
C GLU A 118 -11.85 -8.13 0.76
N HIS A 119 -12.86 -7.48 0.19
CA HIS A 119 -14.11 -8.13 -0.23
C HIS A 119 -14.33 -8.11 -1.77
N HIS A 120 -13.49 -7.39 -2.51
CA HIS A 120 -13.51 -7.38 -3.98
C HIS A 120 -12.82 -8.64 -4.51
N MET A 121 -13.60 -9.64 -4.90
CA MET A 121 -13.09 -10.95 -5.34
C MET A 121 -12.10 -10.84 -6.50
N ASP A 122 -12.40 -10.01 -7.53
CA ASP A 122 -11.52 -9.83 -8.69
C ASP A 122 -10.14 -9.32 -8.28
N PHE A 123 -10.08 -8.39 -7.33
CA PHE A 123 -8.82 -7.88 -6.79
C PHE A 123 -8.05 -8.97 -6.04
N VAL A 124 -8.73 -9.70 -5.14
CA VAL A 124 -8.11 -10.77 -4.34
C VAL A 124 -7.57 -11.87 -5.24
N MET A 125 -8.38 -12.34 -6.21
CA MET A 125 -8.01 -13.41 -7.13
C MET A 125 -6.82 -13.05 -8.03
N THR A 126 -6.66 -11.76 -8.37
CA THR A 126 -5.55 -11.31 -9.24
C THR A 126 -4.32 -10.87 -8.48
N THR A 127 -4.43 -10.57 -7.17
CA THR A 127 -3.36 -9.97 -6.39
C THR A 127 -2.70 -10.96 -5.43
N CYS A 128 -3.48 -11.86 -4.82
CA CYS A 128 -3.01 -12.73 -3.74
C CYS A 128 -2.54 -14.10 -4.25
N ASP A 129 -1.49 -14.65 -3.65
CA ASP A 129 -0.98 -15.99 -3.95
C ASP A 129 -1.72 -17.05 -3.14
N TYR A 130 -2.23 -16.71 -1.95
CA TYR A 130 -3.01 -17.58 -1.07
C TYR A 130 -4.12 -16.80 -0.37
N ILE A 131 -5.29 -17.41 -0.23
CA ILE A 131 -6.51 -16.74 0.24
C ILE A 131 -7.13 -17.55 1.40
N TYR A 132 -7.53 -16.83 2.44
CA TYR A 132 -8.42 -17.32 3.48
C TYR A 132 -9.78 -16.64 3.32
N VAL A 133 -10.84 -17.42 3.16
CA VAL A 133 -12.21 -16.89 3.05
C VAL A 133 -12.89 -16.99 4.40
N LEU A 134 -13.34 -15.84 4.90
CA LEU A 134 -14.04 -15.73 6.18
C LEU A 134 -15.52 -15.45 5.94
N ASP A 135 -16.38 -16.19 6.64
CA ASP A 135 -17.81 -15.90 6.76
C ASP A 135 -18.22 -15.99 8.23
N ALA A 136 -18.97 -14.99 8.72
CA ALA A 136 -19.42 -14.89 10.12
C ALA A 136 -18.30 -15.18 11.14
N GLY A 137 -17.07 -14.72 10.87
CA GLY A 137 -15.90 -14.90 11.75
C GLY A 137 -15.28 -16.30 11.73
N ARG A 138 -15.66 -17.16 10.79
CA ARG A 138 -15.11 -18.51 10.59
C ARG A 138 -14.44 -18.62 9.23
N ILE A 139 -13.34 -19.34 9.17
CA ILE A 139 -12.71 -19.70 7.89
C ILE A 139 -13.56 -20.80 7.24
N ILE A 140 -14.15 -20.51 6.08
CA ILE A 140 -14.96 -21.44 5.30
C ILE A 140 -14.19 -22.09 4.17
N ALA A 141 -13.08 -21.47 3.71
CA ALA A 141 -12.17 -22.02 2.71
C ALA A 141 -10.79 -21.39 2.85
N SER A 142 -9.76 -22.10 2.37
CA SER A 142 -8.42 -21.55 2.19
C SER A 142 -7.72 -22.28 1.05
N GLY A 143 -6.89 -21.57 0.27
CA GLY A 143 -6.19 -22.15 -0.86
C GLY A 143 -5.65 -21.10 -1.83
N VAL A 144 -5.11 -21.54 -2.94
CA VAL A 144 -4.72 -20.67 -4.05
C VAL A 144 -5.96 -20.16 -4.79
N PRO A 145 -5.89 -19.04 -5.54
CA PRO A 145 -7.03 -18.45 -6.22
C PRO A 145 -7.91 -19.44 -7.01
N ALA A 146 -7.29 -20.36 -7.76
CA ALA A 146 -8.01 -21.34 -8.55
C ALA A 146 -8.86 -22.32 -7.69
N GLU A 147 -8.36 -22.70 -6.52
CA GLU A 147 -9.09 -23.57 -5.58
C GLU A 147 -10.27 -22.82 -4.94
N ILE A 148 -10.06 -21.57 -4.58
CA ILE A 148 -11.11 -20.70 -4.01
C ILE A 148 -12.23 -20.46 -5.02
N GLN A 149 -11.89 -20.19 -6.28
CA GLN A 149 -12.87 -19.99 -7.36
C GLN A 149 -13.72 -21.26 -7.62
N ALA A 150 -13.12 -22.44 -7.46
CA ALA A 150 -13.79 -23.72 -7.63
C ALA A 150 -14.61 -24.16 -6.40
N ASN A 151 -14.42 -23.52 -5.23
CA ASN A 151 -15.03 -23.94 -3.99
C ASN A 151 -16.53 -23.57 -3.91
N GLN A 152 -17.39 -24.59 -3.70
CA GLN A 152 -18.85 -24.39 -3.67
C GLN A 152 -19.28 -23.51 -2.49
N ALA A 153 -18.71 -23.67 -1.30
CA ALA A 153 -19.09 -22.86 -0.14
C ALA A 153 -18.76 -21.36 -0.35
N VAL A 154 -17.67 -21.06 -1.07
CA VAL A 154 -17.34 -19.66 -1.42
C VAL A 154 -18.32 -19.11 -2.44
N ARG A 155 -18.70 -19.91 -3.45
CA ARG A 155 -19.71 -19.50 -4.43
C ARG A 155 -21.05 -19.19 -3.77
N ASP A 156 -21.49 -20.04 -2.87
CA ASP A 156 -22.76 -19.85 -2.16
C ASP A 156 -22.75 -18.62 -1.26
N ALA A 157 -21.62 -18.34 -0.60
CA ALA A 157 -21.48 -17.20 0.29
C ALA A 157 -21.29 -15.85 -0.44
N TYR A 158 -20.54 -15.82 -1.55
CA TYR A 158 -20.09 -14.58 -2.19
C TYR A 158 -20.48 -14.41 -3.66
N LEU A 159 -20.70 -15.51 -4.41
CA LEU A 159 -21.01 -15.48 -5.85
C LEU A 159 -22.47 -15.88 -6.15
N GLY A 160 -23.19 -16.45 -5.19
CA GLY A 160 -24.57 -16.89 -5.33
C GLY A 160 -25.62 -15.79 -5.14
N GLN A 161 -25.25 -14.53 -5.01
CA GLN A 161 -26.16 -13.39 -4.86
C GLN A 161 -26.19 -12.49 -6.13
N VAL A 162 -26.14 -13.09 -7.31
CA VAL A 162 -26.40 -12.38 -8.58
C VAL A 162 -27.77 -12.78 -9.12
#